data_76b4664d38261258e044c21fd2da85d8
#
_entry.id   76b4664d38261258e044c21fd2da85d8
#
_cell.length_a   1.000
_cell.length_b   1.000
_cell.length_c   1.000
_cell.angle_alpha   90.00
_cell.angle_beta   90.00
_cell.angle_gamma   90.00
#
_symmetry.space_group_name_H-M   'P 1'
#
loop_
_entity.id
_entity.type
_entity.pdbx_description
1 polymer ?
#
loop_
_entity_poly.entity_id
_entity_poly.type
_entity_poly.pdbx_seq_one_letter_code
_entity_poly.pdbx_strand_id
1 'polypeptide(L)'
;MRVFMTKNVALQKCDDYNFDQVYKCIRKMMELVPPPDVKDKVVLLKPNILYPKKPELAVGTHPVVVGAAVKAFVERGAALVMVGESPAIANSTTSAKLTGMYDQVVYNGGMWADFHKSDVVACPQGVVAKQFDFATQFAQADIVVSLSKLKSHQLMSYTGAMKNLFGLVVGLGKAQKHYQFPKKEDFGNYIVDLNLAAKADYAIMDAIVGMDGPGGPGSGDPIKLGFLAASDNILAHDWKCASLVGYDPFRVVYLRQALERGIWLKAPGEIQTMGASELECSSTTFKIVKEPSPTLSKMLPKWIDYLAKKVFVKTPHFSSHKCRACARCEQICPAHLINMEGRNGTAQLLDKSKCLHCFCCHEICSFKAIKLRRF
;
A
#
# COMPACT_ATOMS: atom_id res chain seq x y z
N MET A 1 -35.28 7.75 12.66
CA MET A 1 -34.32 8.04 11.58
C MET A 1 -32.92 8.00 12.19
N ARG A 2 -32.14 6.94 11.94
CA ARG A 2 -30.75 6.87 12.44
C ARG A 2 -29.94 7.92 11.67
N VAL A 3 -29.45 8.96 12.34
CA VAL A 3 -28.45 9.87 11.78
C VAL A 3 -27.18 9.04 11.57
N PHE A 4 -26.91 8.61 10.35
CA PHE A 4 -25.63 8.01 9.99
C PHE A 4 -24.60 9.13 10.08
N MET A 5 -23.59 8.97 10.94
CA MET A 5 -22.45 9.88 10.95
C MET A 5 -21.71 9.71 9.62
N THR A 6 -21.72 10.76 8.80
CA THR A 6 -21.04 10.76 7.50
C THR A 6 -19.53 10.60 7.69
N LYS A 7 -18.90 9.86 6.79
CA LYS A 7 -17.46 9.69 6.73
C LYS A 7 -16.93 10.46 5.53
N ASN A 8 -16.21 11.52 5.80
CA ASN A 8 -15.81 12.48 4.78
C ASN A 8 -14.49 12.09 4.12
N VAL A 9 -14.44 12.23 2.79
CA VAL A 9 -13.22 12.10 1.99
C VAL A 9 -13.03 13.40 1.22
N ALA A 10 -11.95 14.13 1.53
CA ALA A 10 -11.58 15.33 0.80
C ALA A 10 -10.82 14.95 -0.48
N LEU A 11 -11.20 15.55 -1.61
CA LEU A 11 -10.54 15.42 -2.90
C LEU A 11 -10.04 16.78 -3.37
N GLN A 12 -8.84 16.82 -3.95
CA GLN A 12 -8.29 18.02 -4.59
C GLN A 12 -7.62 17.66 -5.91
N LYS A 13 -7.93 18.42 -6.96
CA LYS A 13 -7.18 18.36 -8.23
C LYS A 13 -5.76 18.85 -7.99
N CYS A 14 -4.80 18.08 -8.50
CA CYS A 14 -3.38 18.40 -8.41
C CYS A 14 -2.68 17.78 -9.62
N ASP A 15 -2.33 18.59 -10.61
CA ASP A 15 -1.92 18.09 -11.93
C ASP A 15 -0.43 17.71 -12.02
N ASP A 16 0.39 18.20 -11.11
CA ASP A 16 1.82 17.94 -11.09
C ASP A 16 2.38 17.97 -9.65
N TYR A 17 3.69 17.70 -9.54
CA TYR A 17 4.41 17.73 -8.27
C TYR A 17 5.07 19.09 -7.99
N ASN A 18 4.47 20.21 -8.41
CA ASN A 18 4.89 21.53 -7.94
C ASN A 18 4.63 21.60 -6.42
N PHE A 19 5.67 21.96 -5.64
CA PHE A 19 5.59 21.91 -4.18
C PHE A 19 4.49 22.79 -3.62
N ASP A 20 4.38 24.04 -4.10
CA ASP A 20 3.39 24.99 -3.59
C ASP A 20 1.95 24.56 -3.91
N GLN A 21 1.75 23.97 -5.09
CA GLN A 21 0.46 23.42 -5.49
C GLN A 21 0.08 22.23 -4.63
N VAL A 22 0.97 21.26 -4.46
CA VAL A 22 0.76 20.08 -3.60
C VAL A 22 0.48 20.49 -2.16
N TYR A 23 1.27 21.43 -1.63
CA TYR A 23 1.10 21.94 -0.28
C TYR A 23 -0.26 22.64 -0.08
N LYS A 24 -0.67 23.50 -1.04
CA LYS A 24 -2.00 24.15 -1.00
C LYS A 24 -3.13 23.10 -1.05
N CYS A 25 -3.01 22.08 -1.87
CA CYS A 25 -3.98 20.98 -1.93
C CYS A 25 -4.08 20.23 -0.60
N ILE A 26 -2.94 19.86 0.02
CA ILE A 26 -2.93 19.17 1.31
C ILE A 26 -3.56 20.05 2.39
N ARG A 27 -3.21 21.32 2.49
CA ARG A 27 -3.84 22.24 3.43
C ARG A 27 -5.35 22.34 3.23
N LYS A 28 -5.79 22.46 1.97
CA LYS A 28 -7.23 22.54 1.65
C LYS A 28 -7.97 21.25 2.04
N MET A 29 -7.39 20.09 1.83
CA MET A 29 -7.97 18.83 2.28
C MET A 29 -8.07 18.76 3.81
N MET A 30 -7.04 19.23 4.55
CA MET A 30 -7.03 19.30 6.01
C MET A 30 -8.00 20.36 6.58
N GLU A 31 -8.44 21.34 5.79
CA GLU A 31 -9.52 22.27 6.13
C GLU A 31 -10.90 21.61 5.96
N LEU A 32 -11.09 20.85 4.87
CA LEU A 32 -12.34 20.17 4.54
C LEU A 32 -12.62 18.96 5.43
N VAL A 33 -11.59 18.18 5.70
CA VAL A 33 -11.60 17.01 6.58
C VAL A 33 -10.39 17.11 7.51
N PRO A 34 -10.53 17.73 8.68
CA PRO A 34 -9.41 17.98 9.58
C PRO A 34 -8.83 16.68 10.14
N PRO A 35 -7.48 16.56 10.21
CA PRO A 35 -6.86 15.55 11.06
C PRO A 35 -7.18 15.86 12.54
N PRO A 36 -6.93 14.92 13.47
CA PRO A 36 -6.97 15.21 14.90
C PRO A 36 -6.08 16.41 15.25
N ASP A 37 -6.34 17.01 16.43
CA ASP A 37 -5.46 18.06 16.94
C ASP A 37 -4.05 17.51 17.14
N VAL A 38 -3.08 18.13 16.46
CA VAL A 38 -1.67 17.72 16.44
C VAL A 38 -0.77 18.61 17.28
N LYS A 39 -1.34 19.67 17.88
CA LYS A 39 -0.56 20.63 18.66
C LYS A 39 0.15 19.90 19.81
N ASP A 40 1.44 20.17 19.94
CA ASP A 40 2.34 19.60 20.93
C ASP A 40 2.44 18.06 20.91
N LYS A 41 2.06 17.41 19.80
CA LYS A 41 2.07 15.94 19.64
C LYS A 41 3.15 15.46 18.67
N VAL A 42 3.52 14.20 18.83
CA VAL A 42 4.40 13.47 17.90
C VAL A 42 3.56 12.84 16.80
N VAL A 43 3.77 13.26 15.56
CA VAL A 43 3.08 12.75 14.38
C VAL A 43 3.99 11.81 13.60
N LEU A 44 3.56 10.58 13.36
CA LEU A 44 4.23 9.62 12.48
C LEU A 44 3.57 9.61 11.11
N LEU A 45 4.26 10.14 10.10
CA LEU A 45 3.87 10.00 8.70
C LEU A 45 4.49 8.73 8.12
N LYS A 46 3.66 7.83 7.65
CA LYS A 46 4.09 6.57 7.04
C LYS A 46 3.92 6.62 5.52
N PRO A 47 4.95 7.04 4.74
CA PRO A 47 4.93 7.03 3.29
C PRO A 47 5.00 5.60 2.75
N ASN A 48 5.04 5.45 1.43
CA ASN A 48 5.29 4.18 0.77
C ASN A 48 6.67 4.19 0.10
N ILE A 49 7.53 3.25 0.48
CA ILE A 49 8.77 2.91 -0.22
C ILE A 49 8.85 1.40 -0.35
N LEU A 50 8.57 0.86 -1.52
CA LEU A 50 8.71 -0.58 -1.76
C LEU A 50 10.19 -0.98 -1.91
N TYR A 51 10.91 -0.23 -2.72
CA TYR A 51 12.36 -0.23 -2.92
C TYR A 51 12.77 1.07 -3.63
N PRO A 52 14.05 1.51 -3.51
CA PRO A 52 14.46 2.80 -4.06
C PRO A 52 14.38 2.81 -5.59
N LYS A 53 13.56 3.70 -6.12
CA LYS A 53 13.36 3.99 -7.54
C LYS A 53 13.15 5.48 -7.72
N LYS A 54 13.44 5.98 -8.92
CA LYS A 54 13.14 7.35 -9.30
C LYS A 54 11.65 7.64 -9.09
N PRO A 55 11.27 8.79 -8.54
CA PRO A 55 9.88 9.15 -8.23
C PRO A 55 8.92 9.05 -9.41
N GLU A 56 9.40 9.34 -10.64
CA GLU A 56 8.61 9.30 -11.89
C GLU A 56 8.08 7.90 -12.22
N LEU A 57 8.65 6.86 -11.63
CA LEU A 57 8.18 5.48 -11.80
C LEU A 57 6.99 5.13 -10.90
N ALA A 58 6.56 6.06 -10.05
CA ALA A 58 5.40 5.93 -9.15
C ALA A 58 5.41 4.66 -8.26
N VAL A 59 6.61 4.13 -7.94
CA VAL A 59 6.77 2.96 -7.06
C VAL A 59 6.48 3.29 -5.61
N GLY A 60 6.80 4.51 -5.16
CA GLY A 60 6.55 5.02 -3.81
C GLY A 60 5.78 6.33 -3.80
N THR A 61 5.46 6.82 -2.63
CA THR A 61 4.93 8.18 -2.44
C THR A 61 5.95 9.19 -2.96
N HIS A 62 5.49 10.18 -3.70
CA HIS A 62 6.41 11.18 -4.28
C HIS A 62 7.03 12.05 -3.18
N PRO A 63 8.35 12.34 -3.22
CA PRO A 63 9.04 13.11 -2.18
C PRO A 63 8.39 14.47 -1.90
N VAL A 64 7.93 15.16 -2.93
CA VAL A 64 7.22 16.44 -2.80
C VAL A 64 5.95 16.32 -1.96
N VAL A 65 5.16 15.24 -2.13
CA VAL A 65 3.96 15.00 -1.33
C VAL A 65 4.33 14.77 0.13
N VAL A 66 5.44 14.04 0.37
CA VAL A 66 5.96 13.80 1.73
C VAL A 66 6.40 15.10 2.38
N GLY A 67 7.22 15.92 1.70
CA GLY A 67 7.68 17.21 2.22
C GLY A 67 6.52 18.16 2.48
N ALA A 68 5.56 18.25 1.58
CA ALA A 68 4.37 19.09 1.74
C ALA A 68 3.49 18.65 2.93
N ALA A 69 3.34 17.33 3.15
CA ALA A 69 2.66 16.81 4.33
C ALA A 69 3.41 17.13 5.62
N VAL A 70 4.74 16.94 5.65
CA VAL A 70 5.58 17.32 6.80
C VAL A 70 5.36 18.79 7.15
N LYS A 71 5.52 19.69 6.17
CA LYS A 71 5.30 21.13 6.39
C LYS A 71 3.91 21.42 6.95
N ALA A 72 2.87 20.81 6.42
CA ALA A 72 1.50 21.03 6.85
C ALA A 72 1.26 20.62 8.32
N PHE A 73 1.87 19.52 8.78
CA PHE A 73 1.78 19.10 10.18
C PHE A 73 2.66 19.92 11.12
N VAL A 74 3.87 20.33 10.70
CA VAL A 74 4.75 21.25 11.46
C VAL A 74 4.04 22.58 11.68
N GLU A 75 3.45 23.19 10.65
CA GLU A 75 2.73 24.47 10.75
C GLU A 75 1.44 24.39 11.57
N ARG A 76 0.88 23.18 11.76
CA ARG A 76 -0.25 22.96 12.69
C ARG A 76 0.22 22.79 14.15
N GLY A 77 1.51 22.93 14.42
CA GLY A 77 2.06 22.93 15.78
C GLY A 77 2.42 21.54 16.32
N ALA A 78 2.63 20.53 15.45
CA ALA A 78 3.19 19.25 15.89
C ALA A 78 4.54 19.46 16.58
N ALA A 79 4.75 18.84 17.75
CA ALA A 79 6.03 18.91 18.47
C ALA A 79 7.15 18.23 17.69
N LEU A 80 6.80 17.15 16.99
CA LEU A 80 7.72 16.41 16.12
C LEU A 80 6.93 15.74 15.00
N VAL A 81 7.41 15.84 13.76
CA VAL A 81 6.94 15.07 12.61
C VAL A 81 7.98 14.05 12.23
N MET A 82 7.76 12.80 12.61
CA MET A 82 8.59 11.67 12.19
C MET A 82 8.08 11.10 10.87
N VAL A 83 8.98 10.75 9.96
CA VAL A 83 8.65 10.06 8.71
C VAL A 83 9.44 8.77 8.63
N GLY A 84 8.79 7.63 8.50
CA GLY A 84 9.48 6.35 8.48
C GLY A 84 8.82 5.29 7.58
N GLU A 85 9.65 4.39 7.06
CA GLU A 85 9.23 3.24 6.24
C GLU A 85 10.27 2.13 6.39
N SER A 86 9.84 0.89 6.22
CA SER A 86 10.72 -0.28 6.17
C SER A 86 10.62 -1.01 4.84
N PRO A 87 11.46 -0.72 3.84
CA PRO A 87 11.58 -1.55 2.65
C PRO A 87 11.97 -3.00 3.01
N ALA A 88 11.50 -3.99 2.23
CA ALA A 88 11.66 -5.40 2.62
C ALA A 88 13.14 -5.87 2.67
N ILE A 89 13.99 -5.37 1.77
CA ILE A 89 15.39 -5.84 1.63
C ILE A 89 16.39 -4.68 1.76
N ALA A 90 15.98 -3.45 1.43
CA ALA A 90 16.88 -2.31 1.45
C ALA A 90 16.86 -1.60 2.81
N ASN A 91 17.98 -0.93 3.15
CA ASN A 91 18.02 -0.05 4.33
C ASN A 91 17.06 1.13 4.15
N SER A 92 16.30 1.47 5.20
CA SER A 92 15.29 2.51 5.22
C SER A 92 15.86 3.88 4.86
N THR A 93 16.85 4.35 5.59
CA THR A 93 17.47 5.67 5.40
C THR A 93 18.15 5.80 4.02
N THR A 94 18.85 4.75 3.57
CA THR A 94 19.46 4.71 2.23
C THR A 94 18.40 4.81 1.15
N SER A 95 17.26 4.10 1.31
CA SER A 95 16.16 4.15 0.36
C SER A 95 15.51 5.53 0.29
N ALA A 96 15.34 6.19 1.44
CA ALA A 96 14.81 7.55 1.52
C ALA A 96 15.73 8.57 0.82
N LYS A 97 17.05 8.46 1.01
CA LYS A 97 18.04 9.32 0.33
C LYS A 97 18.02 9.12 -1.18
N LEU A 98 18.04 7.86 -1.63
CA LEU A 98 18.03 7.53 -3.07
C LEU A 98 16.75 7.96 -3.80
N THR A 99 15.64 8.09 -3.09
CA THR A 99 14.37 8.59 -3.66
C THR A 99 14.20 10.10 -3.52
N GLY A 100 15.10 10.81 -2.82
CA GLY A 100 14.97 12.23 -2.50
C GLY A 100 13.96 12.53 -1.37
N MET A 101 13.38 11.51 -0.76
CA MET A 101 12.40 11.67 0.31
C MET A 101 13.04 12.20 1.60
N TYR A 102 14.23 11.72 1.93
CA TYR A 102 14.99 12.16 3.11
C TYR A 102 15.17 13.69 3.13
N ASP A 103 15.65 14.25 2.01
CA ASP A 103 15.93 15.68 1.90
C ASP A 103 14.65 16.51 2.03
N GLN A 104 13.54 16.05 1.42
CA GLN A 104 12.24 16.70 1.55
C GLN A 104 11.70 16.69 3.00
N VAL A 105 11.93 15.61 3.73
CA VAL A 105 11.53 15.52 5.14
C VAL A 105 12.32 16.52 5.99
N VAL A 106 13.65 16.53 5.89
CA VAL A 106 14.51 17.40 6.70
C VAL A 106 14.30 18.87 6.34
N TYR A 107 14.25 19.20 5.05
CA TYR A 107 14.04 20.57 4.57
C TYR A 107 12.73 21.20 5.09
N ASN A 108 11.69 20.39 5.27
CA ASN A 108 10.39 20.87 5.73
C ASN A 108 10.17 20.72 7.25
N GLY A 109 11.23 20.49 8.02
CA GLY A 109 11.19 20.48 9.50
C GLY A 109 10.79 19.15 10.13
N GLY A 110 10.80 18.05 9.36
CA GLY A 110 10.57 16.69 9.88
C GLY A 110 11.87 15.95 10.20
N MET A 111 11.72 14.76 10.77
CA MET A 111 12.82 13.85 11.10
C MET A 111 12.58 12.50 10.39
N TRP A 112 13.63 11.97 9.72
CA TRP A 112 13.56 10.61 9.20
C TRP A 112 13.73 9.59 10.33
N ALA A 113 12.77 8.70 10.48
CA ALA A 113 12.74 7.62 11.47
C ALA A 113 13.16 6.30 10.79
N ASP A 114 14.31 5.76 11.17
CA ASP A 114 14.84 4.52 10.57
C ASP A 114 14.16 3.28 11.16
N PHE A 115 13.29 2.63 10.39
CA PHE A 115 12.56 1.44 10.80
C PHE A 115 13.43 0.17 10.67
N HIS A 116 14.25 -0.12 11.69
CA HIS A 116 15.14 -1.29 11.73
C HIS A 116 14.91 -2.21 12.93
N LYS A 117 14.23 -1.73 13.98
CA LYS A 117 13.82 -2.50 15.17
C LYS A 117 12.31 -2.51 15.28
N SER A 118 11.77 -3.49 15.96
CA SER A 118 10.32 -3.62 16.16
C SER A 118 9.98 -3.97 17.60
N ASP A 119 8.83 -3.48 18.05
CA ASP A 119 8.19 -3.83 19.31
C ASP A 119 6.86 -4.54 19.05
N VAL A 120 6.45 -5.39 19.98
CA VAL A 120 5.17 -6.10 19.87
C VAL A 120 4.01 -5.18 20.21
N VAL A 121 3.06 -5.06 19.31
CA VAL A 121 1.80 -4.33 19.48
C VAL A 121 0.65 -5.34 19.55
N ALA A 122 -0.08 -5.37 20.65
CA ALA A 122 -1.21 -6.26 20.84
C ALA A 122 -2.44 -5.83 20.01
N CYS A 123 -3.18 -6.80 19.50
CA CYS A 123 -4.45 -6.62 18.78
C CYS A 123 -5.47 -7.67 19.25
N PRO A 124 -6.00 -7.59 20.48
CA PRO A 124 -6.90 -8.62 21.04
C PRO A 124 -8.14 -8.86 20.17
N GLN A 125 -8.65 -7.84 19.52
CA GLN A 125 -9.81 -7.86 18.60
C GLN A 125 -9.49 -8.39 17.20
N GLY A 126 -8.23 -8.66 16.86
CA GLY A 126 -7.84 -9.26 15.59
C GLY A 126 -8.50 -10.61 15.36
N VAL A 127 -8.78 -10.98 14.14
CA VAL A 127 -9.42 -12.26 13.77
C VAL A 127 -8.37 -13.34 13.50
N VAL A 128 -7.35 -12.99 12.70
CA VAL A 128 -6.29 -13.94 12.30
C VAL A 128 -4.93 -13.61 12.93
N ALA A 129 -4.74 -12.39 13.41
CA ALA A 129 -3.51 -11.97 14.08
C ALA A 129 -3.83 -11.20 15.38
N LYS A 130 -3.24 -11.63 16.50
CA LYS A 130 -3.47 -11.04 17.83
C LYS A 130 -2.36 -10.11 18.27
N GLN A 131 -1.28 -10.04 17.52
CA GLN A 131 -0.14 -9.15 17.75
C GLN A 131 0.63 -8.87 16.47
N PHE A 132 1.37 -7.76 16.46
CA PHE A 132 2.17 -7.30 15.33
C PHE A 132 3.52 -6.78 15.80
N ASP A 133 4.57 -7.05 15.00
CA ASP A 133 5.92 -6.51 15.23
C ASP A 133 6.03 -5.20 14.43
N PHE A 134 5.66 -4.06 15.04
CA PHE A 134 5.76 -2.74 14.42
C PHE A 134 7.09 -2.06 14.75
N ALA A 135 7.56 -1.22 13.84
CA ALA A 135 8.74 -0.40 14.08
C ALA A 135 8.66 0.33 15.42
N THR A 136 9.76 0.35 16.18
CA THR A 136 9.80 0.94 17.56
C THR A 136 9.31 2.39 17.59
N GLN A 137 9.50 3.14 16.51
CA GLN A 137 9.04 4.51 16.39
C GLN A 137 7.51 4.66 16.37
N PHE A 138 6.79 3.58 16.08
CA PHE A 138 5.33 3.57 16.17
C PHE A 138 4.84 3.85 17.60
N ALA A 139 5.50 3.28 18.61
CA ALA A 139 5.13 3.47 20.02
C ALA A 139 5.43 4.90 20.53
N GLN A 140 6.22 5.69 19.80
CA GLN A 140 6.54 7.08 20.13
C GLN A 140 5.53 8.08 19.56
N ALA A 141 4.64 7.63 18.67
CA ALA A 141 3.70 8.49 17.97
C ALA A 141 2.39 8.63 18.74
N ASP A 142 1.92 9.86 18.91
CA ASP A 142 0.57 10.19 19.38
C ASP A 142 -0.46 10.08 18.25
N ILE A 143 -0.02 10.36 17.00
CA ILE A 143 -0.86 10.40 15.81
C ILE A 143 -0.16 9.67 14.67
N VAL A 144 -0.88 8.75 14.02
CA VAL A 144 -0.39 7.95 12.89
C VAL A 144 -1.11 8.36 11.61
N VAL A 145 -0.34 8.76 10.59
CA VAL A 145 -0.86 9.18 9.29
C VAL A 145 -0.35 8.24 8.19
N SER A 146 -1.25 7.60 7.46
CA SER A 146 -0.89 6.82 6.28
C SER A 146 -0.76 7.73 5.06
N LEU A 147 0.46 7.91 4.55
CA LEU A 147 0.75 8.72 3.37
C LEU A 147 1.02 7.80 2.17
N SER A 148 -0.04 7.33 1.53
CA SER A 148 0.00 6.23 0.58
C SER A 148 0.18 6.69 -0.87
N LYS A 149 0.54 5.73 -1.74
CA LYS A 149 0.59 5.86 -3.20
C LYS A 149 -0.51 5.01 -3.82
N LEU A 150 -1.30 5.58 -4.72
CA LEU A 150 -2.33 4.83 -5.43
C LEU A 150 -1.69 3.89 -6.44
N LYS A 151 -1.88 2.56 -6.23
CA LYS A 151 -1.28 1.53 -7.10
C LYS A 151 -2.19 0.32 -7.26
N SER A 152 -2.10 -0.33 -8.43
CA SER A 152 -2.52 -1.72 -8.59
C SER A 152 -1.64 -2.68 -7.78
N HIS A 153 -2.13 -3.88 -7.51
CA HIS A 153 -1.39 -4.91 -6.79
C HIS A 153 -1.73 -6.30 -7.31
N GLN A 154 -0.73 -7.10 -7.65
CA GLN A 154 -0.99 -8.40 -8.28
C GLN A 154 -1.75 -9.36 -7.37
N LEU A 155 -1.42 -9.44 -6.08
CA LEU A 155 -2.11 -10.32 -5.13
C LEU A 155 -3.41 -9.70 -4.60
N MET A 156 -3.39 -8.45 -4.14
CA MET A 156 -4.49 -7.81 -3.41
C MET A 156 -5.29 -6.83 -4.26
N SER A 157 -5.04 -6.79 -5.57
CA SER A 157 -5.67 -5.96 -6.61
C SER A 157 -5.38 -4.48 -6.51
N TYR A 158 -5.54 -3.89 -5.34
CA TYR A 158 -5.40 -2.48 -5.04
C TYR A 158 -4.46 -2.25 -3.85
N THR A 159 -3.75 -1.12 -3.84
CA THR A 159 -2.94 -0.63 -2.72
C THR A 159 -3.34 0.80 -2.40
N GLY A 160 -3.83 1.01 -1.20
CA GLY A 160 -4.17 2.31 -0.63
C GLY A 160 -3.58 2.49 0.77
N ALA A 161 -4.24 3.33 1.57
CA ALA A 161 -3.80 3.69 2.92
C ALA A 161 -3.77 2.49 3.89
N MET A 162 -4.80 1.63 3.84
CA MET A 162 -4.85 0.43 4.70
C MET A 162 -3.68 -0.50 4.45
N LYS A 163 -3.41 -0.83 3.17
CA LYS A 163 -2.30 -1.73 2.84
C LYS A 163 -0.94 -1.05 3.01
N ASN A 164 -0.86 0.27 2.91
CA ASN A 164 0.37 1.03 3.13
C ASN A 164 0.92 0.82 4.56
N LEU A 165 0.05 0.72 5.57
CA LEU A 165 0.45 0.47 6.96
C LEU A 165 1.16 -0.87 7.18
N PHE A 166 1.09 -1.79 6.22
CA PHE A 166 1.89 -3.02 6.25
C PHE A 166 3.41 -2.74 6.29
N GLY A 167 3.85 -1.55 5.87
CA GLY A 167 5.22 -1.10 6.02
C GLY A 167 5.65 -0.75 7.44
N LEU A 168 4.75 -0.76 8.44
CA LEU A 168 5.10 -0.73 9.87
C LEU A 168 5.77 -2.03 10.31
N VAL A 169 5.48 -3.15 9.64
CA VAL A 169 6.17 -4.43 9.86
C VAL A 169 7.58 -4.35 9.28
N VAL A 170 8.60 -4.60 10.11
CA VAL A 170 10.00 -4.35 9.74
C VAL A 170 10.56 -5.43 8.81
N GLY A 171 11.23 -4.98 7.74
CA GLY A 171 12.08 -5.79 6.87
C GLY A 171 11.39 -7.01 6.25
N LEU A 172 12.07 -8.15 6.28
CA LEU A 172 11.60 -9.43 5.73
C LEU A 172 10.41 -10.03 6.46
N GLY A 173 10.05 -9.52 7.64
CA GLY A 173 8.82 -9.91 8.34
C GLY A 173 7.57 -9.85 7.45
N LYS A 174 7.52 -8.91 6.50
CA LYS A 174 6.46 -8.82 5.50
C LYS A 174 6.35 -10.06 4.60
N ALA A 175 7.48 -10.57 4.12
CA ALA A 175 7.50 -11.77 3.29
C ALA A 175 7.05 -13.00 4.07
N GLN A 176 7.46 -13.12 5.34
CA GLN A 176 7.03 -14.21 6.22
C GLN A 176 5.51 -14.21 6.45
N LYS A 177 4.86 -13.04 6.47
CA LYS A 177 3.39 -12.97 6.60
C LYS A 177 2.66 -13.54 5.38
N HIS A 178 3.23 -13.46 4.17
CA HIS A 178 2.70 -14.17 3.00
C HIS A 178 2.84 -15.70 3.10
N TYR A 179 3.85 -16.20 3.82
CA TYR A 179 3.97 -17.63 4.12
C TYR A 179 2.96 -18.06 5.19
N GLN A 180 2.81 -17.26 6.23
CA GLN A 180 1.89 -17.55 7.34
C GLN A 180 0.41 -17.48 6.89
N PHE A 181 0.07 -16.57 5.98
CA PHE A 181 -1.27 -16.36 5.45
C PHE A 181 -1.29 -16.54 3.92
N PRO A 182 -1.12 -17.76 3.40
CA PRO A 182 -0.99 -18.00 1.96
C PRO A 182 -2.30 -17.82 1.20
N LYS A 183 -3.45 -17.95 1.86
CA LYS A 183 -4.75 -17.70 1.25
C LYS A 183 -5.02 -16.20 1.23
N LYS A 184 -5.51 -15.73 0.09
CA LYS A 184 -5.81 -14.30 -0.12
C LYS A 184 -6.80 -13.75 0.90
N GLU A 185 -7.80 -14.52 1.28
CA GLU A 185 -8.80 -14.15 2.30
C GLU A 185 -8.17 -13.99 3.69
N ASP A 186 -7.27 -14.91 4.09
CA ASP A 186 -6.59 -14.84 5.37
C ASP A 186 -5.62 -13.65 5.41
N PHE A 187 -4.90 -13.41 4.30
CA PHE A 187 -4.03 -12.24 4.18
C PHE A 187 -4.82 -10.92 4.17
N GLY A 188 -6.02 -10.91 3.58
CA GLY A 188 -6.94 -9.77 3.65
C GLY A 188 -7.35 -9.47 5.09
N ASN A 189 -7.77 -10.49 5.86
CA ASN A 189 -8.07 -10.34 7.29
C ASN A 189 -6.85 -9.89 8.11
N TYR A 190 -5.65 -10.39 7.77
CA TYR A 190 -4.41 -9.92 8.38
C TYR A 190 -4.19 -8.41 8.16
N ILE A 191 -4.45 -7.89 6.95
CA ILE A 191 -4.37 -6.44 6.68
C ILE A 191 -5.42 -5.66 7.50
N VAL A 192 -6.63 -6.19 7.67
CA VAL A 192 -7.66 -5.56 8.53
C VAL A 192 -7.22 -5.54 9.99
N ASP A 193 -6.72 -6.67 10.53
CA ASP A 193 -6.21 -6.76 11.90
C ASP A 193 -5.02 -5.81 12.13
N LEU A 194 -4.12 -5.71 11.15
CA LEU A 194 -2.99 -4.77 11.18
C LEU A 194 -3.47 -3.32 11.32
N ASN A 195 -4.52 -2.94 10.59
CA ASN A 195 -5.09 -1.61 10.68
C ASN A 195 -5.79 -1.36 12.02
N LEU A 196 -6.36 -2.39 12.65
CA LEU A 196 -6.89 -2.30 14.02
C LEU A 196 -5.79 -2.06 15.06
N ALA A 197 -4.62 -2.66 14.86
CA ALA A 197 -3.46 -2.44 15.72
C ALA A 197 -2.81 -1.07 15.47
N ALA A 198 -2.68 -0.66 14.21
CA ALA A 198 -2.02 0.58 13.81
C ALA A 198 -2.84 1.84 14.12
N LYS A 199 -4.19 1.74 14.16
CA LYS A 199 -5.12 2.83 14.50
C LYS A 199 -4.77 4.16 13.80
N ALA A 200 -4.59 4.09 12.46
CA ALA A 200 -4.28 5.33 11.73
C ALA A 200 -5.38 6.38 11.92
N ASP A 201 -4.96 7.57 12.32
CA ASP A 201 -5.83 8.71 12.64
C ASP A 201 -6.19 9.53 11.40
N TYR A 202 -5.33 9.44 10.37
CA TYR A 202 -5.52 10.18 9.14
C TYR A 202 -4.87 9.45 7.96
N ALA A 203 -5.41 9.64 6.77
CA ALA A 203 -4.87 9.09 5.54
C ALA A 203 -4.76 10.16 4.45
N ILE A 204 -3.66 10.16 3.72
CA ILE A 204 -3.45 11.00 2.53
C ILE A 204 -3.02 10.08 1.38
N MET A 205 -3.67 10.22 0.21
CA MET A 205 -3.34 9.50 -1.02
C MET A 205 -2.61 10.38 -2.00
N ASP A 206 -1.43 9.98 -2.40
CA ASP A 206 -0.79 10.48 -3.61
C ASP A 206 -1.34 9.73 -4.83
N ALA A 207 -2.23 10.39 -5.55
CA ALA A 207 -2.80 9.97 -6.81
C ALA A 207 -2.56 11.00 -7.93
N ILE A 208 -1.51 11.81 -7.84
CA ILE A 208 -1.10 12.70 -8.95
C ILE A 208 -0.61 11.84 -10.12
N VAL A 209 0.36 10.97 -9.85
CA VAL A 209 0.76 9.88 -10.77
C VAL A 209 0.67 8.57 -10.01
N GLY A 210 -0.26 7.71 -10.39
CA GLY A 210 -0.42 6.37 -9.85
C GLY A 210 0.39 5.33 -10.60
N MET A 211 0.30 4.07 -10.19
CA MET A 211 0.85 2.92 -10.91
C MET A 211 -0.26 1.93 -11.25
N ASP A 212 -0.45 1.58 -12.51
CA ASP A 212 -1.49 0.66 -12.96
C ASP A 212 -0.97 -0.65 -13.52
N GLY A 213 -1.90 -1.51 -13.93
CA GLY A 213 -1.64 -2.75 -14.64
C GLY A 213 -1.13 -3.91 -13.79
N PRO A 214 -0.87 -5.07 -14.43
CA PRO A 214 -0.55 -6.33 -13.73
C PRO A 214 0.88 -6.37 -13.15
N GLY A 215 1.69 -5.33 -13.35
CA GLY A 215 3.03 -5.19 -12.78
C GLY A 215 3.07 -4.52 -11.41
N GLY A 216 1.96 -3.97 -10.94
CA GLY A 216 1.91 -3.35 -9.62
C GLY A 216 2.13 -4.34 -8.47
N PRO A 217 2.69 -3.88 -7.35
CA PRO A 217 3.00 -2.49 -6.98
C PRO A 217 4.43 -2.02 -7.33
N GLY A 218 5.27 -2.81 -7.99
CA GLY A 218 6.69 -2.47 -8.19
C GLY A 218 7.12 -2.37 -9.66
N SER A 219 6.39 -2.98 -10.58
CA SER A 219 6.74 -3.10 -12.00
C SER A 219 5.62 -2.71 -12.96
N GLY A 220 4.54 -2.10 -12.46
CA GLY A 220 3.46 -1.53 -13.27
C GLY A 220 3.93 -0.32 -14.07
N ASP A 221 3.00 0.32 -14.75
CA ASP A 221 3.27 1.51 -15.55
C ASP A 221 2.74 2.77 -14.81
N PRO A 222 3.51 3.87 -14.80
CA PRO A 222 3.02 5.14 -14.28
C PRO A 222 1.81 5.64 -15.09
N ILE A 223 0.80 6.16 -14.40
CA ILE A 223 -0.40 6.75 -15.01
C ILE A 223 -0.75 8.06 -14.33
N LYS A 224 -0.95 9.12 -15.11
CA LYS A 224 -1.39 10.42 -14.58
C LYS A 224 -2.87 10.32 -14.19
N LEU A 225 -3.16 10.61 -12.91
CA LEU A 225 -4.52 10.63 -12.34
C LEU A 225 -4.92 12.04 -11.92
N GLY A 226 -3.95 12.86 -11.47
CA GLY A 226 -4.11 14.30 -11.26
C GLY A 226 -4.90 14.67 -10.01
N PHE A 227 -4.88 13.88 -8.92
CA PHE A 227 -5.56 14.23 -7.69
C PHE A 227 -4.83 13.80 -6.43
N LEU A 228 -5.21 14.40 -5.32
CA LEU A 228 -4.90 14.00 -3.94
C LEU A 228 -6.20 13.73 -3.21
N ALA A 229 -6.17 12.83 -2.23
CA ALA A 229 -7.31 12.53 -1.36
C ALA A 229 -6.87 12.48 0.11
N ALA A 230 -7.75 12.85 1.04
CA ALA A 230 -7.51 12.71 2.47
C ALA A 230 -8.79 12.38 3.24
N SER A 231 -8.64 11.67 4.37
CA SER A 231 -9.75 11.34 5.26
C SER A 231 -9.25 10.98 6.66
N ASP A 232 -10.07 11.23 7.66
CA ASP A 232 -9.95 10.72 9.03
C ASP A 232 -10.47 9.28 9.19
N ASN A 233 -11.02 8.69 8.13
CA ASN A 233 -11.49 7.32 8.09
C ASN A 233 -10.78 6.52 7.00
N ILE A 234 -9.91 5.63 7.41
CA ILE A 234 -9.00 4.91 6.49
C ILE A 234 -9.74 3.99 5.50
N LEU A 235 -10.88 3.40 5.89
CA LEU A 235 -11.68 2.56 5.00
C LEU A 235 -12.46 3.41 3.99
N ALA A 236 -13.10 4.50 4.44
CA ALA A 236 -13.80 5.43 3.54
C ALA A 236 -12.86 6.02 2.50
N HIS A 237 -11.63 6.40 2.95
CA HIS A 237 -10.56 6.88 2.09
C HIS A 237 -10.22 5.88 0.97
N ASP A 238 -9.87 4.64 1.34
CA ASP A 238 -9.46 3.61 0.36
C ASP A 238 -10.62 3.16 -0.52
N TRP A 239 -11.83 3.08 0.05
CA TRP A 239 -13.05 2.77 -0.70
C TRP A 239 -13.30 3.77 -1.82
N LYS A 240 -13.27 5.07 -1.49
CA LYS A 240 -13.45 6.14 -2.46
C LYS A 240 -12.33 6.14 -3.51
N CYS A 241 -11.07 6.12 -3.10
CA CYS A 241 -9.94 6.13 -4.02
C CYS A 241 -9.93 4.92 -4.98
N ALA A 242 -10.32 3.73 -4.51
CA ALA A 242 -10.46 2.55 -5.35
C ALA A 242 -11.57 2.72 -6.40
N SER A 243 -12.74 3.25 -5.99
CA SER A 243 -13.88 3.52 -6.89
C SER A 243 -13.52 4.52 -7.98
N LEU A 244 -12.80 5.60 -7.66
CA LEU A 244 -12.40 6.66 -8.61
C LEU A 244 -11.53 6.14 -9.76
N VAL A 245 -10.80 5.04 -9.55
CA VAL A 245 -9.97 4.42 -10.60
C VAL A 245 -10.57 3.14 -11.17
N GLY A 246 -11.87 2.92 -10.97
CA GLY A 246 -12.64 1.84 -11.63
C GLY A 246 -12.57 0.49 -10.94
N TYR A 247 -12.04 0.37 -9.71
CA TYR A 247 -12.25 -0.84 -8.91
C TYR A 247 -13.67 -0.87 -8.35
N ASP A 248 -14.25 -2.05 -8.29
CA ASP A 248 -15.35 -2.36 -7.39
C ASP A 248 -14.74 -2.69 -6.01
N PRO A 249 -14.91 -1.84 -4.97
CA PRO A 249 -14.29 -2.06 -3.66
C PRO A 249 -14.76 -3.35 -2.98
N PHE A 250 -15.98 -3.84 -3.28
CA PHE A 250 -16.46 -5.13 -2.81
C PHE A 250 -15.63 -6.31 -3.33
N ARG A 251 -14.92 -6.13 -4.44
CA ARG A 251 -14.02 -7.14 -5.02
C ARG A 251 -12.59 -7.03 -4.51
N VAL A 252 -12.24 -5.96 -3.81
CA VAL A 252 -10.95 -5.82 -3.13
C VAL A 252 -11.06 -6.47 -1.75
N VAL A 253 -10.41 -7.62 -1.57
CA VAL A 253 -10.64 -8.53 -0.43
C VAL A 253 -10.59 -7.82 0.92
N TYR A 254 -9.52 -7.08 1.23
CA TYR A 254 -9.38 -6.44 2.54
C TYR A 254 -10.34 -5.25 2.74
N LEU A 255 -10.77 -4.55 1.68
CA LEU A 255 -11.79 -3.49 1.79
C LEU A 255 -13.16 -4.09 2.11
N ARG A 256 -13.53 -5.16 1.40
CA ARG A 256 -14.77 -5.89 1.67
C ARG A 256 -14.78 -6.42 3.10
N GLN A 257 -13.73 -7.09 3.55
CA GLN A 257 -13.63 -7.65 4.90
C GLN A 257 -13.66 -6.57 5.99
N ALA A 258 -13.02 -5.42 5.75
CA ALA A 258 -13.10 -4.28 6.66
C ALA A 258 -14.53 -3.73 6.78
N LEU A 259 -15.26 -3.65 5.67
CA LEU A 259 -16.66 -3.25 5.65
C LEU A 259 -17.55 -4.29 6.38
N GLU A 260 -17.38 -5.59 6.08
CA GLU A 260 -18.12 -6.68 6.71
C GLU A 260 -17.93 -6.71 8.24
N ARG A 261 -16.77 -6.30 8.74
CA ARG A 261 -16.49 -6.17 10.18
C ARG A 261 -17.08 -4.91 10.80
N GLY A 262 -17.57 -3.94 10.02
CA GLY A 262 -18.31 -2.77 10.46
C GLY A 262 -17.57 -1.83 11.41
N ILE A 263 -16.21 -1.83 11.39
CA ILE A 263 -15.37 -1.10 12.36
C ILE A 263 -15.28 0.39 12.00
N TRP A 264 -14.88 0.68 10.76
CA TRP A 264 -14.66 2.05 10.28
C TRP A 264 -15.86 2.60 9.51
N LEU A 265 -16.63 1.71 8.86
CA LEU A 265 -17.72 2.03 7.96
C LEU A 265 -18.75 0.91 8.03
N LYS A 266 -20.05 1.25 8.11
CA LYS A 266 -21.13 0.25 8.12
C LYS A 266 -21.72 0.02 6.74
N ALA A 267 -21.74 1.07 5.92
CA ALA A 267 -22.22 1.00 4.55
C ALA A 267 -21.51 2.04 3.68
N PRO A 268 -21.24 1.74 2.38
CA PRO A 268 -20.62 2.72 1.48
C PRO A 268 -21.38 4.02 1.31
N GLY A 269 -22.71 4.01 1.52
CA GLY A 269 -23.54 5.21 1.49
C GLY A 269 -23.26 6.23 2.61
N GLU A 270 -22.46 5.88 3.61
CA GLU A 270 -21.98 6.83 4.63
C GLU A 270 -20.85 7.73 4.12
N ILE A 271 -20.22 7.38 2.98
CA ILE A 271 -19.08 8.13 2.44
C ILE A 271 -19.57 9.38 1.72
N GLN A 272 -19.09 10.53 2.16
CA GLN A 272 -19.36 11.83 1.54
C GLN A 272 -18.06 12.42 0.99
N THR A 273 -18.12 12.93 -0.24
CA THR A 273 -16.97 13.57 -0.90
C THR A 273 -17.03 15.07 -0.69
N MET A 274 -15.88 15.67 -0.35
CA MET A 274 -15.69 17.09 -0.11
C MET A 274 -14.62 17.65 -1.08
N GLY A 275 -14.78 18.89 -1.53
CA GLY A 275 -13.80 19.57 -2.39
C GLY A 275 -14.04 19.30 -3.89
N ALA A 276 -13.05 18.80 -4.62
CA ALA A 276 -13.19 18.51 -6.05
C ALA A 276 -14.25 17.41 -6.28
N SER A 277 -14.93 17.47 -7.41
CA SER A 277 -15.92 16.47 -7.77
C SER A 277 -15.30 15.12 -8.08
N GLU A 278 -16.07 14.04 -7.87
CA GLU A 278 -15.61 12.69 -8.20
C GLU A 278 -15.31 12.53 -9.69
N LEU A 279 -16.07 13.20 -10.55
CA LEU A 279 -15.85 13.16 -12.00
C LEU A 279 -14.48 13.74 -12.38
N GLU A 280 -14.06 14.86 -11.76
CA GLU A 280 -12.75 15.47 -12.00
C GLU A 280 -11.59 14.60 -11.53
N CYS A 281 -11.80 13.75 -10.52
CA CYS A 281 -10.80 12.88 -9.94
C CYS A 281 -10.88 11.43 -10.45
N SER A 282 -11.86 11.11 -11.30
CA SER A 282 -12.05 9.75 -11.84
C SER A 282 -11.10 9.46 -13.02
N SER A 283 -10.75 8.18 -13.16
CA SER A 283 -9.99 7.69 -14.30
C SER A 283 -10.66 6.46 -14.90
N THR A 284 -10.97 6.53 -16.20
CA THR A 284 -11.47 5.39 -16.99
C THR A 284 -10.35 4.62 -17.68
N THR A 285 -9.13 5.14 -17.66
CA THR A 285 -7.96 4.57 -18.36
C THR A 285 -7.08 3.72 -17.43
N PHE A 286 -7.32 3.73 -16.12
CA PHE A 286 -6.57 2.93 -15.15
C PHE A 286 -6.78 1.44 -15.39
N LYS A 287 -5.69 0.70 -15.60
CA LYS A 287 -5.72 -0.74 -15.87
C LYS A 287 -5.78 -1.52 -14.56
N ILE A 288 -7.00 -1.84 -14.14
CA ILE A 288 -7.22 -2.61 -12.90
C ILE A 288 -6.69 -4.05 -13.01
N VAL A 289 -6.22 -4.60 -11.88
CA VAL A 289 -5.96 -6.04 -11.74
C VAL A 289 -7.29 -6.73 -11.44
N LYS A 290 -7.87 -7.41 -12.45
CA LYS A 290 -9.18 -8.07 -12.34
C LYS A 290 -9.11 -9.29 -11.42
N GLU A 291 -10.05 -9.35 -10.48
CA GLU A 291 -10.31 -10.53 -9.66
C GLU A 291 -11.20 -11.52 -10.39
N PRO A 292 -10.99 -12.83 -10.24
CA PRO A 292 -12.00 -13.83 -10.61
C PRO A 292 -13.29 -13.57 -9.85
N SER A 293 -14.45 -13.77 -10.51
CA SER A 293 -15.74 -13.62 -9.83
C SER A 293 -15.89 -14.68 -8.73
N PRO A 294 -16.15 -14.29 -7.46
CA PRO A 294 -16.35 -15.26 -6.37
C PRO A 294 -17.58 -16.17 -6.61
N THR A 295 -18.52 -15.73 -7.41
CA THR A 295 -19.76 -16.47 -7.70
C THR A 295 -19.50 -17.71 -8.55
N LEU A 296 -18.56 -17.63 -9.50
CA LEU A 296 -18.24 -18.76 -10.37
C LEU A 296 -17.55 -19.91 -9.63
N SER A 297 -16.66 -19.59 -8.67
CA SER A 297 -15.94 -20.62 -7.90
C SER A 297 -16.82 -21.34 -6.87
N LYS A 298 -17.90 -20.69 -6.37
CA LYS A 298 -18.83 -21.30 -5.42
C LYS A 298 -19.84 -22.25 -6.07
N MET A 299 -20.08 -22.11 -7.40
CA MET A 299 -21.02 -22.94 -8.16
C MET A 299 -20.37 -24.17 -8.79
N LEU A 300 -19.04 -24.25 -8.81
CA LEU A 300 -18.33 -25.37 -9.43
C LEU A 300 -18.08 -26.49 -8.42
N PRO A 301 -18.24 -27.78 -8.81
CA PRO A 301 -17.79 -28.90 -7.99
C PRO A 301 -16.33 -28.75 -7.59
N LYS A 302 -15.97 -29.20 -6.37
CA LYS A 302 -14.60 -29.03 -5.79
C LYS A 302 -13.48 -29.52 -6.71
N TRP A 303 -13.70 -30.57 -7.48
CA TRP A 303 -12.70 -31.10 -8.41
C TRP A 303 -12.51 -30.21 -9.66
N ILE A 304 -13.57 -29.56 -10.15
CA ILE A 304 -13.48 -28.57 -11.24
C ILE A 304 -12.79 -27.29 -10.74
N ASP A 305 -13.11 -26.82 -9.53
CA ASP A 305 -12.44 -25.68 -8.89
C ASP A 305 -10.94 -25.97 -8.70
N TYR A 306 -10.57 -27.21 -8.32
CA TYR A 306 -9.18 -27.64 -8.21
C TYR A 306 -8.45 -27.60 -9.58
N LEU A 307 -9.07 -28.14 -10.63
CA LEU A 307 -8.50 -28.13 -11.97
C LEU A 307 -8.43 -26.70 -12.55
N ALA A 308 -9.49 -25.92 -12.35
CA ALA A 308 -9.54 -24.52 -12.78
C ALA A 308 -8.44 -23.70 -12.07
N LYS A 309 -8.23 -23.88 -10.77
CA LYS A 309 -7.13 -23.23 -10.04
C LYS A 309 -5.77 -23.62 -10.62
N LYS A 310 -5.56 -24.87 -10.98
CA LYS A 310 -4.31 -25.35 -11.58
C LYS A 310 -4.01 -24.70 -12.94
N VAL A 311 -5.04 -24.41 -13.74
CA VAL A 311 -4.93 -23.79 -15.07
C VAL A 311 -4.90 -22.26 -15.00
N PHE A 312 -5.66 -21.66 -14.09
CA PHE A 312 -5.82 -20.20 -14.03
C PHE A 312 -4.85 -19.48 -13.08
N VAL A 313 -4.12 -20.22 -12.23
CA VAL A 313 -3.15 -19.62 -11.31
C VAL A 313 -1.92 -19.17 -12.11
N LYS A 314 -1.58 -17.89 -11.95
CA LYS A 314 -0.36 -17.35 -12.56
C LYS A 314 0.86 -17.80 -11.78
N THR A 315 1.90 -18.25 -12.48
CA THR A 315 3.19 -18.61 -11.89
C THR A 315 4.30 -17.66 -12.34
N PRO A 316 5.34 -17.43 -11.51
CA PRO A 316 6.48 -16.62 -11.91
C PRO A 316 7.34 -17.36 -12.92
N HIS A 317 7.62 -16.70 -14.05
CA HIS A 317 8.56 -17.14 -15.08
C HIS A 317 9.75 -16.21 -15.15
N PHE A 318 10.93 -16.76 -15.06
CA PHE A 318 12.20 -16.05 -15.01
C PHE A 318 12.81 -15.93 -16.41
N SER A 319 13.15 -14.69 -16.82
CA SER A 319 13.83 -14.42 -18.09
C SER A 319 15.34 -14.29 -17.86
N SER A 320 16.12 -15.24 -18.34
CA SER A 320 17.58 -15.19 -18.26
C SER A 320 18.19 -13.96 -18.95
N HIS A 321 17.60 -13.50 -20.06
CA HIS A 321 18.08 -12.30 -20.77
C HIS A 321 17.89 -10.98 -20.00
N LYS A 322 16.88 -10.90 -19.13
CA LYS A 322 16.58 -9.71 -18.33
C LYS A 322 17.14 -9.79 -16.91
N CYS A 323 17.43 -10.99 -16.44
CA CYS A 323 17.97 -11.19 -15.11
C CYS A 323 19.38 -10.61 -15.00
N ARG A 324 19.65 -9.89 -13.91
CA ARG A 324 20.97 -9.32 -13.59
C ARG A 324 21.62 -10.00 -12.39
N ALA A 325 21.19 -11.21 -12.07
CA ALA A 325 21.75 -12.04 -11.00
C ALA A 325 21.91 -11.31 -9.63
N CYS A 326 20.98 -10.40 -9.31
CA CYS A 326 21.05 -9.58 -8.08
C CYS A 326 20.51 -10.29 -6.83
N ALA A 327 20.04 -11.52 -6.91
CA ALA A 327 19.53 -12.38 -5.84
C ALA A 327 18.35 -11.85 -4.98
N ARG A 328 17.81 -10.67 -5.25
CA ARG A 328 16.70 -10.09 -4.46
C ARG A 328 15.45 -10.97 -4.44
N CYS A 329 15.14 -11.65 -5.54
CA CYS A 329 13.99 -12.57 -5.62
C CYS A 329 14.18 -13.84 -4.78
N GLU A 330 15.42 -14.32 -4.65
CA GLU A 330 15.79 -15.41 -3.75
C GLU A 330 15.63 -14.99 -2.30
N GLN A 331 16.18 -13.83 -1.91
CA GLN A 331 16.11 -13.29 -0.54
C GLN A 331 14.68 -13.03 -0.07
N ILE A 332 13.80 -12.56 -0.97
CA ILE A 332 12.40 -12.23 -0.62
C ILE A 332 11.48 -13.45 -0.64
N CYS A 333 11.90 -14.59 -1.17
CA CYS A 333 11.03 -15.76 -1.31
C CYS A 333 10.77 -16.41 0.06
N PRO A 334 9.55 -16.30 0.64
CA PRO A 334 9.30 -16.82 1.98
C PRO A 334 9.24 -18.34 2.05
N ALA A 335 9.14 -19.02 0.89
CA ALA A 335 9.16 -20.47 0.79
C ALA A 335 10.54 -21.01 0.34
N HIS A 336 11.55 -20.14 0.17
CA HIS A 336 12.91 -20.49 -0.26
C HIS A 336 12.98 -21.34 -1.54
N LEU A 337 12.10 -21.08 -2.51
CA LEU A 337 11.95 -21.84 -3.74
C LEU A 337 12.69 -21.21 -4.94
N ILE A 338 13.46 -20.18 -4.73
CA ILE A 338 14.21 -19.51 -5.79
C ILE A 338 15.69 -19.60 -5.45
N ASN A 339 16.51 -20.03 -6.42
CA ASN A 339 17.96 -19.99 -6.33
C ASN A 339 18.57 -19.28 -7.55
N MET A 340 19.88 -19.04 -7.49
CA MET A 340 20.64 -18.36 -8.54
C MET A 340 21.43 -19.34 -9.41
N GLU A 341 20.94 -20.57 -9.59
CA GLU A 341 21.59 -21.65 -10.38
C GLU A 341 21.00 -21.83 -11.77
N GLY A 342 20.13 -20.92 -12.20
CA GLY A 342 19.62 -20.91 -13.56
C GLY A 342 20.71 -20.63 -14.60
N ARG A 343 20.37 -20.75 -15.88
CA ARG A 343 21.32 -20.53 -16.98
C ARG A 343 22.08 -19.21 -16.79
N ASN A 344 23.42 -19.27 -16.82
CA ASN A 344 24.34 -18.15 -16.60
C ASN A 344 24.20 -17.50 -15.21
N GLY A 345 23.92 -18.27 -14.15
CA GLY A 345 23.78 -17.75 -12.78
C GLY A 345 22.51 -16.91 -12.56
N THR A 346 21.48 -17.10 -13.39
CA THR A 346 20.21 -16.38 -13.27
C THR A 346 19.25 -17.06 -12.31
N ALA A 347 18.26 -16.31 -11.82
CA ALA A 347 17.26 -16.84 -10.93
C ALA A 347 16.37 -17.89 -11.61
N GLN A 348 16.05 -18.95 -10.87
CA GLN A 348 15.10 -19.99 -11.30
C GLN A 348 14.20 -20.42 -10.13
N LEU A 349 13.03 -20.98 -10.45
CA LEU A 349 12.11 -21.57 -9.48
C LEU A 349 12.39 -23.08 -9.38
N LEU A 350 12.69 -23.55 -8.18
CA LEU A 350 13.04 -24.95 -7.91
C LEU A 350 11.85 -25.90 -8.03
N ASP A 351 10.72 -25.52 -7.43
CA ASP A 351 9.51 -26.34 -7.42
C ASP A 351 8.26 -25.46 -7.56
N LYS A 352 7.60 -25.58 -8.70
CA LYS A 352 6.38 -24.83 -8.99
C LYS A 352 5.19 -25.25 -8.14
N SER A 353 5.15 -26.51 -7.70
CA SER A 353 4.03 -27.07 -6.94
C SER A 353 3.96 -26.53 -5.52
N LYS A 354 5.09 -26.14 -4.97
CA LYS A 354 5.23 -25.55 -3.63
C LYS A 354 5.13 -24.01 -3.61
N CYS A 355 5.03 -23.40 -4.80
CA CYS A 355 4.96 -21.94 -4.90
C CYS A 355 3.67 -21.40 -4.26
N LEU A 356 3.80 -20.45 -3.33
CA LEU A 356 2.69 -19.81 -2.63
C LEU A 356 1.90 -18.81 -3.50
N HIS A 357 2.38 -18.51 -4.70
CA HIS A 357 1.81 -17.48 -5.59
C HIS A 357 1.63 -16.11 -4.92
N CYS A 358 2.50 -15.77 -3.95
CA CYS A 358 2.50 -14.49 -3.25
C CYS A 358 3.02 -13.32 -4.12
N PHE A 359 3.74 -13.64 -5.20
CA PHE A 359 4.32 -12.71 -6.18
C PHE A 359 5.39 -11.75 -5.64
N CYS A 360 5.85 -11.89 -4.39
CA CYS A 360 6.92 -11.06 -3.82
C CYS A 360 8.17 -10.99 -4.72
N CYS A 361 8.55 -12.11 -5.36
CA CYS A 361 9.67 -12.16 -6.30
C CYS A 361 9.43 -11.29 -7.55
N HIS A 362 8.19 -11.27 -8.06
CA HIS A 362 7.81 -10.42 -9.18
C HIS A 362 7.84 -8.93 -8.80
N GLU A 363 7.31 -8.60 -7.63
CA GLU A 363 7.23 -7.23 -7.11
C GLU A 363 8.59 -6.60 -6.88
N ILE A 364 9.57 -7.37 -6.34
CA ILE A 364 10.92 -6.88 -6.04
C ILE A 364 11.82 -6.77 -7.28
N CYS A 365 11.45 -7.37 -8.41
CA CYS A 365 12.30 -7.43 -9.59
C CYS A 365 12.36 -6.10 -10.34
N SER A 366 13.36 -5.28 -10.05
CA SER A 366 13.60 -3.98 -10.70
C SER A 366 13.84 -4.06 -12.21
N PHE A 367 14.21 -5.23 -12.72
CA PHE A 367 14.59 -5.46 -14.14
C PHE A 367 13.42 -6.00 -14.96
N LYS A 368 12.22 -6.14 -14.37
CA LYS A 368 11.06 -6.77 -15.02
C LYS A 368 11.40 -8.14 -15.62
N ALA A 369 12.35 -8.88 -15.00
CA ALA A 369 12.82 -10.17 -15.46
C ALA A 369 11.87 -11.33 -15.08
N ILE A 370 10.97 -11.11 -14.13
CA ILE A 370 10.00 -12.11 -13.68
C ILE A 370 8.62 -11.74 -14.22
N LYS A 371 8.06 -12.58 -15.08
CA LYS A 371 6.72 -12.41 -15.64
C LYS A 371 5.77 -13.44 -15.05
N LEU A 372 4.53 -13.03 -14.81
CA LEU A 372 3.48 -13.94 -14.35
C LEU A 372 2.74 -14.49 -15.56
N ARG A 373 2.78 -15.81 -15.75
CA ARG A 373 2.11 -16.51 -16.85
C ARG A 373 1.10 -17.52 -16.31
N ARG A 374 0.02 -17.73 -17.04
CA ARG A 374 -0.86 -18.91 -16.89
C ARG A 374 -0.22 -20.05 -17.66
N PHE A 375 -0.47 -21.28 -17.21
CA PHE A 375 -0.11 -22.48 -17.96
C PHE A 375 -1.08 -22.67 -19.11
#